data_1b179321df60e2312bd6e026e9d24ebd
#
_entry.id   1b179321df60e2312bd6e026e9d24ebd
#
_cell.length_a   1.000
_cell.length_b   1.000
_cell.length_c   1.000
_cell.angle_alpha   90.00
_cell.angle_beta   90.00
_cell.angle_gamma   90.00
#
_symmetry.space_group_name_H-M   'P 1'
#
loop_
_entity.id
_entity.type
_entity.pdbx_description
1 polymer ?
#
loop_
_entity_poly.entity_id
_entity_poly.type
_entity_poly.pdbx_seq_one_letter_code
_entity_poly.pdbx_strand_id
1 'polypeptide(L)'
;TKSLQYQEAANWVGVLFAVQAIGSVLWAICIPMFKDRRFIYALSLVLGGIGFISTYFVHSPYVLFVSFLLIGCAWAAMLALPFTILTNALSGGHMGTYLGLFNGTICIPQIVAAALGGSILALFTPEGMLPPEINMLVTAGVMLIIGAACVYLIKETKGERA
;
A
#
# COMPACT_ATOMS: atom_id res chain seq x y z
N THR A 1 2.40 28.39 -19.69
CA THR A 1 2.58 29.04 -18.39
C THR A 1 2.45 28.05 -17.26
N LYS A 2 3.05 28.33 -16.08
CA LYS A 2 3.12 27.39 -14.93
C LYS A 2 1.76 26.77 -14.53
N SER A 3 0.64 27.49 -14.67
CA SER A 3 -0.70 26.99 -14.33
C SER A 3 -1.19 25.86 -15.27
N LEU A 4 -0.89 25.94 -16.57
CA LEU A 4 -1.26 24.90 -17.53
C LEU A 4 -0.44 23.63 -17.33
N GLN A 5 0.86 23.75 -17.08
CA GLN A 5 1.74 22.61 -16.78
C GLN A 5 1.33 21.91 -15.48
N TYR A 6 0.91 22.68 -14.47
CA TYR A 6 0.42 22.13 -13.21
C TYR A 6 -0.90 21.36 -13.41
N GLN A 7 -1.83 21.90 -14.21
CA GLN A 7 -3.08 21.20 -14.52
C GLN A 7 -2.84 19.91 -15.33
N GLU A 8 -1.92 19.95 -16.27
CA GLU A 8 -1.56 18.76 -17.06
C GLU A 8 -0.93 17.67 -16.15
N ALA A 9 -0.02 18.04 -15.26
CA ALA A 9 0.55 17.12 -14.28
C ALA A 9 -0.52 16.54 -13.35
N ALA A 10 -1.46 17.35 -12.87
CA ALA A 10 -2.57 16.90 -12.04
C ALA A 10 -3.48 15.90 -12.77
N ASN A 11 -3.76 16.12 -14.06
CA ASN A 11 -4.51 15.19 -14.88
C ASN A 11 -3.79 13.86 -15.04
N TRP A 12 -2.47 13.87 -15.26
CA TRP A 12 -1.67 12.63 -15.32
C TRP A 12 -1.71 11.86 -14.01
N VAL A 13 -1.62 12.53 -12.87
CA VAL A 13 -1.77 11.89 -11.55
C VAL A 13 -3.13 11.24 -11.42
N GLY A 14 -4.21 11.92 -11.86
CA GLY A 14 -5.56 11.34 -11.87
C GLY A 14 -5.66 10.08 -12.71
N VAL A 15 -5.04 10.04 -13.89
CA VAL A 15 -5.00 8.86 -14.77
C VAL A 15 -4.22 7.73 -14.11
N LEU A 16 -3.08 8.01 -13.47
CA LEU A 16 -2.29 7.00 -12.76
C LEU A 16 -3.07 6.37 -11.60
N PHE A 17 -3.83 7.16 -10.83
CA PHE A 17 -4.72 6.63 -9.79
C PHE A 17 -5.86 5.80 -10.36
N ALA A 18 -6.41 6.15 -11.53
CA ALA A 18 -7.39 5.33 -12.21
C ALA A 18 -6.80 3.97 -12.63
N VAL A 19 -5.58 3.95 -13.15
CA VAL A 19 -4.85 2.71 -13.48
C VAL A 19 -4.59 1.86 -12.22
N GLN A 20 -4.21 2.50 -11.12
CA GLN A 20 -4.06 1.83 -9.82
C GLN A 20 -5.37 1.19 -9.36
N ALA A 21 -6.50 1.90 -9.49
CA ALA A 21 -7.82 1.38 -9.13
C ALA A 21 -8.19 0.15 -9.98
N ILE A 22 -7.92 0.17 -11.29
CA ILE A 22 -8.10 -0.98 -12.17
C ILE A 22 -7.25 -2.16 -11.71
N GLY A 23 -5.96 -1.93 -11.39
CA GLY A 23 -5.07 -2.94 -10.84
C GLY A 23 -5.59 -3.54 -9.55
N SER A 24 -6.14 -2.70 -8.66
CA SER A 24 -6.75 -3.15 -7.40
C SER A 24 -7.95 -4.05 -7.63
N VAL A 25 -8.85 -3.70 -8.55
CA VAL A 25 -10.04 -4.51 -8.87
C VAL A 25 -9.63 -5.86 -9.47
N LEU A 26 -8.73 -5.86 -10.45
CA LEU A 26 -8.24 -7.09 -11.06
C LEU A 26 -7.58 -8.02 -10.03
N TRP A 27 -6.75 -7.45 -9.15
CA TRP A 27 -6.09 -8.23 -8.11
C TRP A 27 -7.06 -8.75 -7.05
N ALA A 28 -8.07 -7.97 -6.68
CA ALA A 28 -9.10 -8.39 -5.75
C ALA A 28 -9.86 -9.64 -6.24
N ILE A 29 -10.06 -9.77 -7.55
CA ILE A 29 -10.64 -10.98 -8.17
C ILE A 29 -9.67 -12.16 -8.07
N CYS A 30 -8.36 -11.93 -8.13
CA CYS A 30 -7.35 -12.98 -8.06
C CYS A 30 -7.11 -13.47 -6.62
N ILE A 31 -7.23 -12.61 -5.60
CA ILE A 31 -6.95 -12.94 -4.20
C ILE A 31 -7.66 -14.22 -3.73
N PRO A 32 -8.97 -14.43 -3.97
CA PRO A 32 -9.68 -15.63 -3.52
C PRO A 32 -9.21 -16.93 -4.16
N MET A 33 -8.48 -16.87 -5.28
CA MET A 33 -7.96 -18.07 -5.97
C MET A 33 -6.80 -18.72 -5.21
N PHE A 34 -6.17 -17.98 -4.29
CA PHE A 34 -5.05 -18.46 -3.48
C PHE A 34 -5.55 -19.04 -2.15
N LYS A 35 -5.07 -20.24 -1.82
CA LYS A 35 -5.45 -20.94 -0.58
C LYS A 35 -4.74 -20.38 0.65
N ASP A 36 -3.49 -19.92 0.49
CA ASP A 36 -2.67 -19.37 1.56
C ASP A 36 -2.80 -17.84 1.59
N ARG A 37 -3.53 -17.33 2.59
CA ARG A 37 -3.78 -15.89 2.76
C ARG A 37 -2.52 -15.12 3.11
N ARG A 38 -1.59 -15.73 3.86
CA ARG A 38 -0.32 -15.07 4.21
C ARG A 38 0.57 -14.93 2.99
N PHE A 39 0.65 -15.99 2.20
CA PHE A 39 1.43 -15.95 0.97
C PHE A 39 0.93 -14.88 0.00
N ILE A 40 -0.38 -14.84 -0.28
CA ILE A 40 -0.93 -13.84 -1.21
C ILE A 40 -0.81 -12.43 -0.66
N TYR A 41 -0.90 -12.25 0.66
CA TYR A 41 -0.71 -10.96 1.30
C TYR A 41 0.74 -10.48 1.15
N ALA A 42 1.72 -11.31 1.51
CA ALA A 42 3.13 -10.99 1.35
C ALA A 42 3.49 -10.72 -0.11
N LEU A 43 3.02 -11.56 -1.05
CA LEU A 43 3.21 -11.37 -2.49
C LEU A 43 2.67 -10.01 -2.96
N SER A 44 1.46 -9.66 -2.54
CA SER A 44 0.84 -8.38 -2.90
C SER A 44 1.66 -7.18 -2.40
N LEU A 45 2.16 -7.24 -1.17
CA LEU A 45 3.00 -6.18 -0.60
C LEU A 45 4.33 -6.07 -1.35
N VAL A 46 4.95 -7.19 -1.73
CA VAL A 46 6.18 -7.20 -2.55
C VAL A 46 5.92 -6.57 -3.91
N LEU A 47 4.83 -6.94 -4.59
CA LEU A 47 4.45 -6.36 -5.89
C LEU A 47 4.26 -4.84 -5.78
N GLY A 48 3.54 -4.37 -4.77
CA GLY A 48 3.38 -2.93 -4.52
C GLY A 48 4.69 -2.24 -4.17
N GLY A 49 5.55 -2.87 -3.37
CA GLY A 49 6.87 -2.36 -3.04
C GLY A 49 7.75 -2.19 -4.28
N ILE A 50 7.77 -3.19 -5.17
CA ILE A 50 8.44 -3.10 -6.48
C ILE A 50 7.81 -1.98 -7.32
N GLY A 51 6.47 -1.86 -7.33
CA GLY A 51 5.77 -0.79 -8.02
C GLY A 51 6.23 0.59 -7.56
N PHE A 52 6.29 0.83 -6.25
CA PHE A 52 6.77 2.11 -5.70
C PHE A 52 8.26 2.36 -6.01
N ILE A 53 9.13 1.37 -5.83
CA ILE A 53 10.56 1.52 -6.10
C ILE A 53 10.82 1.75 -7.60
N SER A 54 10.05 1.09 -8.47
CA SER A 54 10.22 1.24 -9.93
C SER A 54 9.94 2.66 -10.41
N THR A 55 9.12 3.44 -9.70
CA THR A 55 8.88 4.86 -10.06
C THR A 55 10.14 5.70 -10.09
N TYR A 56 11.17 5.33 -9.32
CA TYR A 56 12.47 6.01 -9.31
C TYR A 56 13.22 5.88 -10.64
N PHE A 57 13.09 4.72 -11.29
CA PHE A 57 13.81 4.41 -12.53
C PHE A 57 13.03 4.79 -13.78
N VAL A 58 11.74 5.05 -13.65
CA VAL A 58 10.85 5.26 -14.79
C VAL A 58 10.65 6.75 -15.03
N HIS A 59 11.03 7.21 -16.20
CA HIS A 59 10.89 8.60 -16.64
C HIS A 59 9.77 8.79 -17.68
N SER A 60 9.18 7.70 -18.17
CA SER A 60 8.09 7.74 -19.15
C SER A 60 6.73 7.60 -18.48
N PRO A 61 5.77 8.50 -18.72
CA PRO A 61 4.42 8.42 -18.13
C PRO A 61 3.71 7.09 -18.44
N TYR A 62 3.95 6.51 -19.62
CA TYR A 62 3.30 5.26 -20.03
C TYR A 62 3.84 4.03 -19.26
N VAL A 63 5.13 4.03 -18.94
CA VAL A 63 5.73 2.94 -18.16
C VAL A 63 5.31 3.02 -16.69
N LEU A 64 4.99 4.22 -16.19
CA LEU A 64 4.40 4.39 -14.85
C LEU A 64 3.07 3.65 -14.68
N PHE A 65 2.32 3.37 -15.74
CA PHE A 65 1.10 2.57 -15.66
C PHE A 65 1.37 1.18 -15.09
N VAL A 66 2.47 0.54 -15.47
CA VAL A 66 2.85 -0.77 -14.91
C VAL A 66 3.16 -0.64 -13.41
N SER A 67 3.90 0.38 -13.01
CA SER A 67 4.20 0.66 -11.60
C SER A 67 2.93 0.84 -10.78
N PHE A 68 1.97 1.61 -11.29
CA PHE A 68 0.71 1.88 -10.59
C PHE A 68 -0.24 0.68 -10.58
N LEU A 69 -0.22 -0.18 -11.60
CA LEU A 69 -0.92 -1.48 -11.54
C LEU A 69 -0.39 -2.35 -10.41
N LEU A 70 0.93 -2.43 -10.24
CA LEU A 70 1.55 -3.19 -9.16
C LEU A 70 1.22 -2.61 -7.76
N ILE A 71 1.22 -1.27 -7.65
CA ILE A 71 0.80 -0.58 -6.42
C ILE A 71 -0.67 -0.92 -6.11
N GLY A 72 -1.51 -1.03 -7.13
CA GLY A 72 -2.91 -1.44 -7.00
C GLY A 72 -3.07 -2.82 -6.37
N CYS A 73 -2.18 -3.77 -6.66
CA CYS A 73 -2.19 -5.10 -6.04
C CYS A 73 -2.00 -5.02 -4.51
N ALA A 74 -1.05 -4.23 -4.05
CA ALA A 74 -0.83 -4.03 -2.61
C ALA A 74 -2.03 -3.33 -1.96
N TRP A 75 -2.59 -2.32 -2.62
CA TRP A 75 -3.74 -1.58 -2.11
C TRP A 75 -4.93 -2.48 -1.86
N ALA A 76 -5.29 -3.33 -2.82
CA ALA A 76 -6.38 -4.30 -2.68
C ALA A 76 -6.14 -5.27 -1.51
N ALA A 77 -4.92 -5.80 -1.40
CA ALA A 77 -4.56 -6.75 -0.36
C ALA A 77 -4.55 -6.11 1.05
N MET A 78 -4.02 -4.88 1.18
CA MET A 78 -3.99 -4.16 2.46
C MET A 78 -5.38 -3.84 3.01
N LEU A 79 -6.36 -3.63 2.14
CA LEU A 79 -7.74 -3.39 2.58
C LEU A 79 -8.46 -4.69 2.94
N ALA A 80 -8.30 -5.76 2.16
CA ALA A 80 -9.10 -6.96 2.28
C ALA A 80 -8.53 -8.01 3.25
N LEU A 81 -7.23 -8.29 3.17
CA LEU A 81 -6.66 -9.45 3.84
C LEU A 81 -6.50 -9.30 5.36
N PRO A 82 -6.02 -8.18 5.93
CA PRO A 82 -5.92 -8.03 7.37
C PRO A 82 -7.29 -8.11 8.04
N PHE A 83 -8.31 -7.51 7.43
CA PHE A 83 -9.69 -7.59 7.91
C PHE A 83 -10.20 -9.04 7.90
N THR A 84 -9.95 -9.76 6.81
CA THR A 84 -10.36 -11.17 6.67
C THR A 84 -9.62 -12.07 7.67
N ILE A 85 -8.33 -11.86 7.89
CA ILE A 85 -7.54 -12.63 8.86
C ILE A 85 -8.08 -12.39 10.27
N LEU A 86 -8.35 -11.12 10.62
CA LEU A 86 -8.89 -10.74 11.92
C LEU A 86 -10.26 -11.37 12.15
N THR A 87 -11.21 -11.20 11.23
CA THR A 87 -12.58 -11.69 11.40
C THR A 87 -12.66 -13.21 11.50
N ASN A 88 -11.73 -13.93 10.84
CA ASN A 88 -11.67 -15.37 10.98
C ASN A 88 -11.01 -15.87 12.29
N ALA A 89 -10.21 -15.02 12.92
CA ALA A 89 -9.59 -15.35 14.21
C ALA A 89 -10.50 -15.04 15.41
N LEU A 90 -11.55 -14.26 15.19
CA LEU A 90 -12.46 -13.83 16.24
C LEU A 90 -13.72 -14.70 16.24
N SER A 91 -13.95 -15.38 17.36
CA SER A 91 -15.21 -16.09 17.67
C SER A 91 -15.86 -15.41 18.88
N GLY A 92 -17.06 -14.86 18.71
CA GLY A 92 -17.90 -14.44 19.86
C GLY A 92 -18.26 -12.96 19.96
N GLY A 93 -18.95 -12.60 21.04
CA GLY A 93 -19.81 -11.43 21.21
C GLY A 93 -19.20 -10.01 21.25
N HIS A 94 -17.90 -9.83 21.05
CA HIS A 94 -17.24 -8.51 21.12
C HIS A 94 -16.62 -8.06 19.78
N MET A 95 -17.16 -8.51 18.66
CA MET A 95 -16.65 -8.23 17.31
C MET A 95 -16.46 -6.72 17.06
N GLY A 96 -17.42 -5.88 17.48
CA GLY A 96 -17.35 -4.43 17.33
C GLY A 96 -16.14 -3.80 18.02
N THR A 97 -15.81 -4.25 19.24
CA THR A 97 -14.65 -3.75 19.98
C THR A 97 -13.34 -4.11 19.28
N TYR A 98 -13.22 -5.34 18.81
CA TYR A 98 -12.02 -5.78 18.09
C TYR A 98 -11.86 -5.07 16.76
N LEU A 99 -12.93 -4.83 16.01
CA LEU A 99 -12.89 -4.06 14.78
C LEU A 99 -12.54 -2.59 15.03
N GLY A 100 -13.02 -2.00 16.11
CA GLY A 100 -12.64 -0.65 16.53
C GLY A 100 -11.16 -0.56 16.87
N LEU A 101 -10.62 -1.51 17.62
CA LEU A 101 -9.20 -1.59 17.94
C LEU A 101 -8.35 -1.78 16.66
N PHE A 102 -8.79 -2.64 15.76
CA PHE A 102 -8.14 -2.85 14.47
C PHE A 102 -8.08 -1.57 13.63
N ASN A 103 -9.18 -0.81 13.56
CA ASN A 103 -9.16 0.50 12.89
C ASN A 103 -8.14 1.46 13.54
N GLY A 104 -7.99 1.41 14.86
CA GLY A 104 -6.96 2.16 15.57
C GLY A 104 -5.55 1.82 15.09
N THR A 105 -5.25 0.54 14.81
CA THR A 105 -3.94 0.11 14.29
C THR A 105 -3.66 0.60 12.88
N ILE A 106 -4.68 0.99 12.13
CA ILE A 106 -4.56 1.61 10.82
C ILE A 106 -4.43 3.13 10.94
N CYS A 107 -5.33 3.77 11.71
CA CYS A 107 -5.41 5.23 11.81
C CYS A 107 -4.20 5.85 12.54
N ILE A 108 -3.72 5.22 13.63
CA ILE A 108 -2.62 5.76 14.42
C ILE A 108 -1.33 5.90 13.57
N PRO A 109 -0.85 4.86 12.84
CA PRO A 109 0.30 5.01 11.97
C PRO A 109 0.10 6.05 10.86
N GLN A 110 -1.12 6.19 10.33
CA GLN A 110 -1.42 7.20 9.31
C GLN A 110 -1.29 8.63 9.85
N ILE A 111 -1.79 8.86 11.07
CA ILE A 111 -1.66 10.16 11.74
C ILE A 111 -0.17 10.47 12.01
N VAL A 112 0.56 9.49 12.52
CA VAL A 112 2.01 9.63 12.77
C VAL A 112 2.76 9.90 11.46
N ALA A 113 2.46 9.15 10.39
CA ALA A 113 3.08 9.35 9.09
C ALA A 113 2.75 10.73 8.50
N ALA A 114 1.52 11.21 8.65
CA ALA A 114 1.13 12.55 8.21
C ALA A 114 1.86 13.66 8.98
N ALA A 115 2.01 13.49 10.30
CA ALA A 115 2.72 14.47 11.15
C ALA A 115 4.23 14.49 10.91
N LEU A 116 4.83 13.33 10.67
CA LEU A 116 6.29 13.19 10.50
C LEU A 116 6.75 13.26 9.04
N GLY A 117 5.84 13.14 8.07
CA GLY A 117 6.17 13.04 6.66
C GLY A 117 7.02 14.18 6.15
N GLY A 118 6.70 15.41 6.52
CA GLY A 118 7.49 16.59 6.18
C GLY A 118 8.90 16.56 6.77
N SER A 119 9.03 16.12 8.02
CA SER A 119 10.33 16.01 8.70
C SER A 119 11.19 14.90 8.08
N ILE A 120 10.58 13.77 7.75
CA ILE A 120 11.26 12.66 7.08
C ILE A 120 11.75 13.12 5.69
N LEU A 121 10.91 13.82 4.95
CA LEU A 121 11.29 14.35 3.64
C LEU A 121 12.45 15.36 3.75
N ALA A 122 12.45 16.21 4.77
CA ALA A 122 13.54 17.15 5.04
C ALA A 122 14.88 16.47 5.32
N LEU A 123 14.88 15.31 5.97
CA LEU A 123 16.10 14.52 6.21
C LEU A 123 16.77 14.01 4.92
N PHE A 124 16.00 13.78 3.88
CA PHE A 124 16.50 13.36 2.55
C PHE A 124 16.80 14.53 1.61
N THR A 125 16.67 15.77 2.10
CA THR A 125 16.84 16.98 1.27
C THR A 125 18.15 17.65 1.66
N PRO A 126 19.12 17.79 0.75
CA PRO A 126 20.30 18.63 0.97
C PRO A 126 19.90 20.08 1.19
N GLU A 127 20.68 20.81 2.00
CA GLU A 127 20.44 22.23 2.25
C GLU A 127 20.39 23.03 0.93
N GLY A 128 19.31 23.82 0.77
CA GLY A 128 19.11 24.69 -0.40
C GLY A 128 18.46 24.02 -1.62
N MET A 129 18.07 22.75 -1.56
CA MET A 129 17.33 22.07 -2.62
C MET A 129 15.86 21.84 -2.25
N LEU A 130 14.99 21.74 -3.27
CA LEU A 130 13.62 21.24 -3.07
C LEU A 130 13.65 19.75 -2.72
N PRO A 131 12.79 19.30 -1.80
CA PRO A 131 12.76 17.90 -1.39
C PRO A 131 12.45 16.98 -2.60
N PRO A 132 13.25 15.94 -2.81
CA PRO A 132 12.95 14.97 -3.84
C PRO A 132 11.80 14.07 -3.38
N GLU A 133 10.57 14.42 -3.76
CA GLU A 133 9.35 13.70 -3.38
C GLU A 133 9.42 12.22 -3.81
N ILE A 134 10.20 11.90 -4.83
CA ILE A 134 10.44 10.53 -5.29
C ILE A 134 11.04 9.64 -4.20
N ASN A 135 11.85 10.19 -3.28
CA ASN A 135 12.44 9.43 -2.18
C ASN A 135 11.37 8.93 -1.19
N MET A 136 10.25 9.64 -1.05
CA MET A 136 9.12 9.19 -0.23
C MET A 136 8.45 7.96 -0.84
N LEU A 137 8.31 7.91 -2.17
CA LEU A 137 7.77 6.74 -2.87
C LEU A 137 8.69 5.53 -2.71
N VAL A 138 10.00 5.72 -2.86
CA VAL A 138 10.98 4.64 -2.63
C VAL A 138 10.94 4.15 -1.19
N THR A 139 10.88 5.06 -0.22
CA THR A 139 10.76 4.73 1.21
C THR A 139 9.49 3.92 1.47
N ALA A 140 8.36 4.34 0.92
CA ALA A 140 7.10 3.59 1.02
C ALA A 140 7.23 2.19 0.43
N GLY A 141 7.89 2.04 -0.73
CA GLY A 141 8.16 0.75 -1.35
C GLY A 141 9.00 -0.17 -0.49
N VAL A 142 10.07 0.34 0.12
CA VAL A 142 10.91 -0.41 1.06
C VAL A 142 10.12 -0.86 2.28
N MET A 143 9.30 0.04 2.86
CA MET A 143 8.45 -0.29 4.01
C MET A 143 7.42 -1.37 3.68
N LEU A 144 6.86 -1.40 2.47
CA LEU A 144 5.97 -2.49 2.03
C LEU A 144 6.70 -3.84 1.95
N ILE A 145 7.93 -3.88 1.47
CA ILE A 145 8.73 -5.11 1.41
C ILE A 145 9.07 -5.61 2.82
N ILE A 146 9.41 -4.70 3.74
CA ILE A 146 9.60 -5.05 5.15
C ILE A 146 8.29 -5.59 5.74
N GLY A 147 7.17 -4.93 5.46
CA GLY A 147 5.82 -5.38 5.83
C GLY A 147 5.52 -6.79 5.32
N ALA A 148 5.91 -7.10 4.08
CA ALA A 148 5.75 -8.45 3.51
C ALA A 148 6.50 -9.51 4.31
N ALA A 149 7.71 -9.22 4.77
CA ALA A 149 8.46 -10.12 5.65
C ALA A 149 7.75 -10.30 7.01
N CYS A 150 7.19 -9.22 7.57
CA CYS A 150 6.46 -9.26 8.82
C CYS A 150 5.15 -10.08 8.73
N VAL A 151 4.55 -10.22 7.56
CA VAL A 151 3.33 -11.04 7.37
C VAL A 151 3.57 -12.49 7.82
N TYR A 152 4.77 -13.03 7.63
CA TYR A 152 5.09 -14.40 8.06
C TYR A 152 5.16 -14.57 9.58
N LEU A 153 5.22 -13.48 10.35
CA LEU A 153 5.12 -13.52 11.81
C LEU A 153 3.69 -13.75 12.30
N ILE A 154 2.69 -13.54 11.43
CA ILE A 154 1.28 -13.78 11.75
C ILE A 154 1.05 -15.30 11.85
N LYS A 155 0.63 -15.77 13.03
CA LYS A 155 0.17 -17.15 13.21
C LYS A 155 -1.31 -17.23 12.84
N GLU A 156 -1.64 -17.88 11.72
CA GLU A 156 -3.02 -18.24 11.43
C GLU A 156 -3.44 -19.37 12.36
N THR A 157 -4.37 -19.10 13.26
CA THR A 157 -5.11 -20.15 13.94
C THR A 157 -6.06 -20.73 12.90
N LYS A 158 -5.82 -21.99 12.48
CA LYS A 158 -6.81 -22.73 11.71
C LYS A 158 -8.05 -22.82 12.58
N GLY A 159 -9.07 -22.02 12.28
CA GLY A 159 -10.38 -22.21 12.88
C GLY A 159 -10.80 -23.66 12.60
N GLU A 160 -11.01 -24.44 13.64
CA GLU A 160 -11.73 -25.70 13.56
C GLU A 160 -13.07 -25.39 12.87
N ARG A 161 -13.19 -25.91 11.65
CA ARG A 161 -14.49 -25.97 10.99
C ARG A 161 -15.26 -27.06 11.75
N ALA A 162 -16.07 -26.63 12.72
CA ALA A 162 -17.17 -27.45 13.20
C ALA A 162 -18.31 -27.39 12.17
#